data_caf31a44789cdde4d38405739e2b5251
#
_entry.id   caf31a44789cdde4d38405739e2b5251
#
_cell.length_a   1.000
_cell.length_b   1.000
_cell.length_c   1.000
_cell.angle_alpha   90.00
_cell.angle_beta   90.00
_cell.angle_gamma   90.00
#
_symmetry.space_group_name_H-M   'P 1'
#
loop_
_entity.id
_entity.type
_entity.pdbx_description
1 polymer ?
#
loop_
_entity_poly.entity_id
_entity_poly.type
_entity_poly.pdbx_seq_one_letter_code
_entity_poly.pdbx_strand_id
1 'polypeptide(L)'
;MIWARVLDVYNYLYDKPWTSALKGKRLLFVSDKADIYEKQSKHMKQIYKRNIFPDCKMIFHKMDYFKENLLYKYDFMRVFSNLINSLNDLKGDYDVILTDCKGYNNLLCDYALKNEKSCIYVGEVMRLYFGVIDKEWSQSCKDILLMFKNKHWYDEEVENIVNIDLKVSDMYEENKVVESSI
;
A
#
# COMPACT_ATOMS: atom_id res chain seq x y z
N MET A 1 9.44 -15.96 -16.27
CA MET A 1 9.33 -15.47 -14.86
C MET A 1 10.14 -14.20 -14.78
N ILE A 2 9.52 -13.07 -14.47
CA ILE A 2 10.21 -11.77 -14.30
C ILE A 2 10.58 -11.66 -12.83
N TRP A 3 11.85 -11.44 -12.54
CA TRP A 3 12.32 -11.25 -11.16
C TRP A 3 11.71 -9.98 -10.57
N ALA A 4 11.19 -10.05 -9.34
CA ALA A 4 10.58 -8.91 -8.65
C ALA A 4 11.52 -7.69 -8.56
N ARG A 5 12.84 -7.89 -8.54
CA ARG A 5 13.84 -6.82 -8.60
C ARG A 5 13.78 -5.95 -9.85
N VAL A 6 13.21 -6.45 -10.95
CA VAL A 6 13.01 -5.63 -12.17
C VAL A 6 11.93 -4.58 -11.94
N LEU A 7 11.05 -4.80 -10.97
CA LEU A 7 10.03 -3.84 -10.56
C LEU A 7 10.56 -2.84 -9.52
N ASP A 8 11.80 -3.00 -9.10
CA ASP A 8 12.44 -2.15 -8.10
C ASP A 8 12.59 -0.72 -8.62
N VAL A 9 12.41 0.23 -7.71
CA VAL A 9 12.57 1.67 -7.96
C VAL A 9 13.97 2.02 -8.48
N TYR A 10 14.99 1.22 -8.18
CA TYR A 10 16.34 1.39 -8.72
C TYR A 10 16.42 1.37 -10.24
N ASN A 11 15.73 0.42 -10.88
CA ASN A 11 15.71 0.34 -12.33
C ASN A 11 15.05 1.55 -12.97
N TYR A 12 14.17 2.20 -12.22
CA TYR A 12 13.52 3.43 -12.62
C TYR A 12 14.50 4.61 -12.84
N LEU A 13 15.61 4.65 -12.12
CA LEU A 13 16.58 5.75 -12.20
C LEU A 13 17.42 5.73 -13.47
N TYR A 14 17.63 4.54 -14.00
CA TYR A 14 18.57 4.32 -15.10
C TYR A 14 17.91 4.12 -16.45
N ASP A 15 16.59 3.76 -16.47
CA ASP A 15 15.88 3.48 -17.69
C ASP A 15 14.41 3.91 -17.61
N LYS A 16 13.66 3.67 -18.66
CA LYS A 16 12.23 3.93 -18.72
C LYS A 16 11.50 2.96 -17.79
N PRO A 17 10.72 3.47 -16.82
CA PRO A 17 10.04 2.60 -15.87
C PRO A 17 9.01 1.72 -16.58
N TRP A 18 8.87 0.48 -16.14
CA TRP A 18 7.83 -0.42 -16.64
C TRP A 18 6.42 0.17 -16.46
N THR A 19 6.21 0.97 -15.43
CA THR A 19 4.96 1.68 -15.17
C THR A 19 4.54 2.59 -16.32
N SER A 20 5.48 3.00 -17.17
CA SER A 20 5.16 3.80 -18.36
C SER A 20 4.18 3.10 -19.32
N ALA A 21 4.12 1.77 -19.30
CA ALA A 21 3.16 0.97 -20.05
C ALA A 21 1.72 1.09 -19.53
N LEU A 22 1.53 1.66 -18.35
CA LEU A 22 0.24 1.85 -17.70
C LEU A 22 -0.43 3.18 -18.07
N LYS A 23 0.15 3.93 -19.03
CA LYS A 23 -0.41 5.21 -19.46
C LYS A 23 -1.85 5.07 -19.94
N GLY A 24 -2.73 5.93 -19.42
CA GLY A 24 -4.15 5.96 -19.77
C GLY A 24 -4.96 4.79 -19.19
N LYS A 25 -4.35 3.90 -18.41
CA LYS A 25 -5.05 2.80 -17.73
C LYS A 25 -5.68 3.27 -16.42
N ARG A 26 -6.69 2.53 -15.99
CA ARG A 26 -7.31 2.64 -14.67
C ARG A 26 -6.69 1.55 -13.80
N LEU A 27 -5.98 1.96 -12.77
CA LEU A 27 -5.21 1.08 -11.89
C LEU A 27 -5.95 0.90 -10.59
N LEU A 28 -6.13 -0.34 -10.16
CA LEU A 28 -6.65 -0.70 -8.85
C LEU A 28 -5.51 -1.24 -7.99
N PHE A 29 -5.18 -0.52 -6.93
CA PHE A 29 -4.20 -0.92 -5.93
C PHE A 29 -4.91 -1.68 -4.82
N VAL A 30 -4.60 -2.96 -4.66
CA VAL A 30 -5.14 -3.82 -3.60
C VAL A 30 -4.04 -4.09 -2.59
N SER A 31 -4.19 -3.57 -1.37
CA SER A 31 -3.19 -3.65 -0.30
C SER A 31 -3.82 -3.43 1.07
N ASP A 32 -3.21 -3.96 2.12
CA ASP A 32 -3.54 -3.61 3.50
C ASP A 32 -3.18 -2.14 3.84
N LYS A 33 -2.28 -1.55 3.06
CA LYS A 33 -1.81 -0.16 3.17
C LYS A 33 -2.46 0.79 2.16
N ALA A 34 -3.54 0.38 1.53
CA ALA A 34 -4.19 1.16 0.47
C ALA A 34 -4.55 2.59 0.91
N ASP A 35 -5.00 2.78 2.15
CA ASP A 35 -5.33 4.10 2.71
C ASP A 35 -4.10 5.03 2.76
N ILE A 36 -2.93 4.45 3.09
CA ILE A 36 -1.66 5.18 3.14
C ILE A 36 -1.21 5.52 1.72
N TYR A 37 -1.30 4.55 0.80
CA TYR A 37 -0.95 4.75 -0.60
C TYR A 37 -1.82 5.82 -1.25
N GLU A 38 -3.11 5.86 -0.94
CA GLU A 38 -4.01 6.90 -1.43
C GLU A 38 -3.59 8.29 -0.96
N LYS A 39 -3.26 8.44 0.33
CA LYS A 39 -2.74 9.70 0.87
C LYS A 39 -1.43 10.12 0.19
N GLN A 40 -0.49 9.20 0.08
CA GLN A 40 0.82 9.43 -0.51
C GLN A 40 0.77 9.66 -2.04
N SER A 41 -0.22 9.12 -2.74
CA SER A 41 -0.40 9.34 -4.17
C SER A 41 -0.53 10.83 -4.54
N LYS A 42 -1.06 11.64 -3.63
CA LYS A 42 -1.19 13.10 -3.78
C LYS A 42 0.16 13.82 -3.74
N HIS A 43 1.20 13.16 -3.23
CA HIS A 43 2.54 13.72 -3.01
C HIS A 43 3.63 13.06 -3.87
N MET A 44 3.27 12.25 -4.86
CA MET A 44 4.25 11.45 -5.63
C MET A 44 5.35 12.27 -6.29
N LYS A 45 5.04 13.48 -6.78
CA LYS A 45 6.05 14.37 -7.37
C LYS A 45 7.07 14.87 -6.34
N GLN A 46 6.68 15.01 -5.08
CA GLN A 46 7.55 15.42 -3.98
C GLN A 46 8.39 14.24 -3.46
N ILE A 47 7.87 13.02 -3.53
CA ILE A 47 8.55 11.81 -3.08
C ILE A 47 9.79 11.54 -3.96
N TYR A 48 9.66 11.60 -5.28
CA TYR A 48 10.72 11.17 -6.20
C TYR A 48 11.25 12.24 -7.16
N LYS A 49 10.78 13.47 -7.13
CA LYS A 49 11.11 14.51 -8.13
C LYS A 49 10.85 14.10 -9.60
N ARG A 50 10.24 12.96 -9.83
CA ARG A 50 9.85 12.40 -11.13
C ARG A 50 8.50 11.70 -11.00
N ASN A 51 7.79 11.58 -12.11
CA ASN A 51 6.57 10.77 -12.15
C ASN A 51 6.95 9.28 -12.26
N ILE A 52 6.72 8.51 -11.22
CA ILE A 52 6.88 7.05 -11.24
C ILE A 52 5.75 6.42 -12.06
N PHE A 53 4.54 6.91 -11.90
CA PHE A 53 3.42 6.50 -12.72
C PHE A 53 3.13 7.55 -13.80
N PRO A 54 2.77 7.11 -15.02
CA PRO A 54 2.29 8.00 -16.06
C PRO A 54 0.93 8.58 -15.67
N ASP A 55 0.36 9.38 -16.57
CA ASP A 55 -1.03 9.81 -16.44
C ASP A 55 -1.96 8.60 -16.51
N CYS A 56 -2.55 8.24 -15.35
CA CYS A 56 -3.43 7.10 -15.13
C CYS A 56 -4.41 7.40 -13.98
N LYS A 57 -5.58 6.77 -14.01
CA LYS A 57 -6.52 6.84 -12.89
C LYS A 57 -6.10 5.81 -11.84
N MET A 58 -5.98 6.23 -10.59
CA MET A 58 -5.66 5.35 -9.46
C MET A 58 -6.88 5.17 -8.58
N ILE A 59 -7.17 3.93 -8.21
CA ILE A 59 -8.21 3.52 -7.27
C ILE A 59 -7.53 2.67 -6.22
N PHE A 60 -7.86 2.88 -4.96
CA PHE A 60 -7.25 2.19 -3.84
C PHE A 60 -8.29 1.36 -3.11
N HIS A 61 -7.99 0.08 -2.88
CA HIS A 61 -8.86 -0.83 -2.17
C HIS A 61 -8.10 -1.50 -1.04
N LYS A 62 -8.54 -1.22 0.18
CA LYS A 62 -7.94 -1.80 1.37
C LYS A 62 -8.34 -3.25 1.51
N MET A 63 -7.34 -4.09 1.70
CA MET A 63 -7.53 -5.46 2.11
C MET A 63 -7.29 -5.57 3.61
N ASP A 64 -8.35 -5.87 4.35
CA ASP A 64 -8.23 -6.12 5.77
C ASP A 64 -7.72 -7.55 6.01
N TYR A 65 -6.43 -7.67 6.31
CA TYR A 65 -5.92 -8.89 6.91
C TYR A 65 -6.45 -9.00 8.32
N PHE A 66 -7.00 -10.13 8.69
CA PHE A 66 -7.19 -10.40 10.11
C PHE A 66 -5.82 -10.37 10.79
N LYS A 67 -5.64 -9.44 11.71
CA LYS A 67 -4.49 -9.42 12.60
C LYS A 67 -4.36 -10.80 13.19
N GLU A 68 -3.16 -11.37 13.10
CA GLU A 68 -2.74 -12.69 13.51
C GLU A 68 -3.30 -13.12 14.87
N ASN A 69 -4.54 -13.58 14.89
CA ASN A 69 -5.00 -14.47 15.93
C ASN A 69 -4.97 -15.87 15.33
N LEU A 70 -3.94 -16.60 15.66
CA LEU A 70 -3.58 -17.96 15.23
C LEU A 70 -4.67 -19.04 15.35
N LEU A 71 -5.89 -18.67 15.73
CA LEU A 71 -6.99 -19.59 16.02
C LEU A 71 -7.95 -19.83 14.84
N TYR A 72 -7.83 -19.12 13.71
CA TYR A 72 -8.86 -19.18 12.68
C TYR A 72 -8.33 -19.57 11.29
N LYS A 73 -8.07 -20.86 11.14
CA LYS A 73 -7.79 -21.50 9.84
C LYS A 73 -8.89 -21.28 8.78
N TYR A 74 -10.04 -20.78 9.19
CA TYR A 74 -11.23 -20.55 8.36
C TYR A 74 -11.35 -19.12 7.81
N ASP A 75 -10.51 -18.19 8.26
CA ASP A 75 -10.66 -16.78 7.88
C ASP A 75 -10.11 -16.42 6.50
N PHE A 76 -9.15 -17.21 5.99
CA PHE A 76 -8.55 -16.95 4.67
C PHE A 76 -9.60 -16.88 3.56
N MET A 77 -10.48 -17.86 3.48
CA MET A 77 -11.52 -17.92 2.43
C MET A 77 -12.58 -16.84 2.63
N ARG A 78 -12.90 -16.49 3.86
CA ARG A 78 -13.84 -15.40 4.16
C ARG A 78 -13.27 -14.05 3.74
N VAL A 79 -12.03 -13.76 4.10
CA VAL A 79 -11.33 -12.54 3.67
C VAL A 79 -11.28 -12.45 2.16
N PHE A 80 -10.94 -13.56 1.49
CA PHE A 80 -10.89 -13.60 0.05
C PHE A 80 -12.28 -13.40 -0.59
N SER A 81 -13.32 -14.04 -0.06
CA SER A 81 -14.69 -13.88 -0.55
C SER A 81 -15.17 -12.42 -0.41
N ASN A 82 -14.90 -11.78 0.72
CA ASN A 82 -15.24 -10.38 0.93
C ASN A 82 -14.50 -9.48 -0.06
N LEU A 83 -13.19 -9.73 -0.27
CA LEU A 83 -12.41 -9.02 -1.26
C LEU A 83 -13.02 -9.16 -2.66
N ILE A 84 -13.33 -10.38 -3.10
CA ILE A 84 -13.92 -10.63 -4.42
C ILE A 84 -15.27 -9.91 -4.59
N ASN A 85 -16.12 -9.93 -3.57
CA ASN A 85 -17.38 -9.19 -3.61
C ASN A 85 -17.14 -7.69 -3.85
N SER A 86 -16.25 -7.08 -3.09
CA SER A 86 -15.88 -5.66 -3.28
C SER A 86 -15.27 -5.38 -4.65
N LEU A 87 -14.47 -6.30 -5.18
CA LEU A 87 -13.87 -6.17 -6.51
C LEU A 87 -14.90 -6.30 -7.64
N ASN A 88 -15.95 -7.09 -7.43
CA ASN A 88 -17.06 -7.21 -8.38
C ASN A 88 -17.82 -5.89 -8.51
N ASP A 89 -17.99 -5.16 -7.41
CA ASP A 89 -18.63 -3.83 -7.41
C ASP A 89 -17.81 -2.80 -8.19
N LEU A 90 -16.48 -2.97 -8.22
CA LEU A 90 -15.54 -2.10 -8.92
C LEU A 90 -15.18 -2.57 -10.34
N LYS A 91 -15.74 -3.70 -10.81
CA LYS A 91 -15.29 -4.38 -12.05
C LYS A 91 -15.26 -3.47 -13.29
N GLY A 92 -16.15 -2.50 -13.38
CA GLY A 92 -16.20 -1.52 -14.47
C GLY A 92 -15.18 -0.38 -14.37
N ASP A 93 -14.51 -0.21 -13.23
CA ASP A 93 -13.77 1.01 -12.90
C ASP A 93 -12.26 0.88 -13.11
N TYR A 94 -11.72 -0.32 -13.29
CA TYR A 94 -10.30 -0.56 -13.46
C TYR A 94 -9.98 -1.50 -14.64
N ASP A 95 -8.75 -1.43 -15.10
CA ASP A 95 -8.19 -2.25 -16.18
C ASP A 95 -7.09 -3.19 -15.66
N VAL A 96 -6.33 -2.75 -14.65
CA VAL A 96 -5.17 -3.46 -14.11
C VAL A 96 -5.21 -3.45 -12.59
N ILE A 97 -5.06 -4.61 -11.97
CA ILE A 97 -4.82 -4.75 -10.53
C ILE A 97 -3.31 -4.73 -10.27
N LEU A 98 -2.89 -3.91 -9.31
CA LEU A 98 -1.55 -3.92 -8.73
C LEU A 98 -1.68 -4.34 -7.26
N THR A 99 -0.94 -5.36 -6.83
CA THR A 99 -1.11 -5.91 -5.49
C THR A 99 0.21 -6.27 -4.80
N ASP A 100 0.22 -6.14 -3.48
CA ASP A 100 1.26 -6.64 -2.57
C ASP A 100 0.70 -7.66 -1.55
N CYS A 101 -0.51 -8.16 -1.79
CA CYS A 101 -1.28 -9.04 -0.91
C CYS A 101 -0.72 -10.46 -0.82
N LYS A 102 0.50 -10.63 -0.36
CA LYS A 102 1.24 -11.90 -0.11
C LYS A 102 0.51 -13.20 -0.54
N GLY A 103 -0.14 -13.92 0.37
CA GLY A 103 -0.77 -15.21 0.07
C GLY A 103 -2.00 -15.18 -0.86
N TYR A 104 -2.57 -14.00 -1.13
CA TYR A 104 -3.76 -13.84 -1.98
C TYR A 104 -3.45 -13.53 -3.44
N ASN A 105 -2.17 -13.29 -3.77
CA ASN A 105 -1.78 -12.84 -5.12
C ASN A 105 -2.24 -13.77 -6.24
N ASN A 106 -2.03 -15.08 -6.07
CA ASN A 106 -2.41 -16.05 -7.10
C ASN A 106 -3.92 -16.07 -7.32
N LEU A 107 -4.70 -15.94 -6.25
CA LEU A 107 -6.16 -15.89 -6.32
C LEU A 107 -6.65 -14.59 -6.98
N LEU A 108 -5.99 -13.46 -6.70
CA LEU A 108 -6.28 -12.18 -7.36
C LEU A 108 -5.93 -12.22 -8.85
N CYS A 109 -4.82 -12.85 -9.21
CA CYS A 109 -4.45 -13.02 -10.60
C CYS A 109 -5.44 -13.92 -11.36
N ASP A 110 -5.88 -15.02 -10.76
CA ASP A 110 -6.93 -15.88 -11.32
C ASP A 110 -8.26 -15.14 -11.48
N TYR A 111 -8.67 -14.39 -10.46
CA TYR A 111 -9.86 -13.55 -10.53
C TYR A 111 -9.77 -12.51 -11.66
N ALA A 112 -8.63 -11.81 -11.77
CA ALA A 112 -8.43 -10.83 -12.82
C ALA A 112 -8.52 -11.47 -14.22
N LEU A 113 -7.85 -12.60 -14.41
CA LEU A 113 -7.86 -13.35 -15.67
C LEU A 113 -9.29 -13.76 -16.07
N LYS A 114 -10.07 -14.30 -15.15
CA LYS A 114 -11.48 -14.70 -15.38
C LYS A 114 -12.39 -13.51 -15.72
N ASN A 115 -11.99 -12.31 -15.37
CA ASN A 115 -12.71 -11.08 -15.64
C ASN A 115 -12.08 -10.24 -16.77
N GLU A 116 -11.21 -10.82 -17.58
CA GLU A 116 -10.52 -10.17 -18.71
C GLU A 116 -9.74 -8.90 -18.28
N LYS A 117 -9.18 -8.94 -17.07
CA LYS A 117 -8.34 -7.90 -16.48
C LYS A 117 -6.90 -8.37 -16.37
N SER A 118 -5.99 -7.42 -16.22
CA SER A 118 -4.59 -7.73 -15.90
C SER A 118 -4.37 -7.64 -14.38
N CYS A 119 -3.48 -8.48 -13.87
CA CYS A 119 -3.02 -8.40 -12.48
C CYS A 119 -1.49 -8.47 -12.44
N ILE A 120 -0.87 -7.59 -11.68
CA ILE A 120 0.57 -7.54 -11.46
C ILE A 120 0.83 -7.63 -9.97
N TYR A 121 1.52 -8.67 -9.56
CA TYR A 121 2.06 -8.75 -8.21
C TYR A 121 3.33 -7.91 -8.13
N VAL A 122 3.23 -6.77 -7.46
CA VAL A 122 4.36 -5.85 -7.23
C VAL A 122 5.15 -6.24 -5.99
N GLY A 123 4.47 -6.85 -5.03
CA GLY A 123 5.07 -7.21 -3.75
C GLY A 123 5.40 -5.98 -2.89
N GLU A 124 6.31 -6.17 -1.95
CA GLU A 124 6.69 -5.15 -0.96
C GLU A 124 7.29 -3.88 -1.57
N VAL A 125 7.80 -3.96 -2.81
CA VAL A 125 8.29 -2.81 -3.57
C VAL A 125 7.20 -1.76 -3.80
N MET A 126 5.92 -2.14 -3.75
CA MET A 126 4.81 -1.19 -3.87
C MET A 126 4.90 -0.06 -2.84
N ARG A 127 5.36 -0.35 -1.63
CA ARG A 127 5.58 0.67 -0.57
C ARG A 127 6.53 1.76 -1.03
N LEU A 128 7.62 1.38 -1.70
CA LEU A 128 8.60 2.35 -2.20
C LEU A 128 7.97 3.29 -3.23
N TYR A 129 7.09 2.80 -4.11
CA TYR A 129 6.43 3.67 -5.09
C TYR A 129 5.65 4.80 -4.45
N PHE A 130 5.12 4.58 -3.26
CA PHE A 130 4.36 5.58 -2.50
C PHE A 130 5.20 6.26 -1.40
N GLY A 131 6.51 5.96 -1.33
CA GLY A 131 7.38 6.53 -0.29
C GLY A 131 6.95 6.13 1.12
N VAL A 132 6.54 4.87 1.33
CA VAL A 132 6.15 4.31 2.62
C VAL A 132 7.27 3.43 3.16
N ILE A 133 7.64 3.65 4.41
CA ILE A 133 8.69 2.91 5.11
C ILE A 133 8.08 2.28 6.35
N ASP A 134 8.47 1.04 6.62
CA ASP A 134 8.29 0.37 7.90
C ASP A 134 9.65 -0.06 8.48
N LYS A 135 9.61 -0.66 9.66
CA LYS A 135 10.80 -1.11 10.39
C LYS A 135 11.63 -2.12 9.59
N GLU A 136 10.97 -3.06 8.94
CA GLU A 136 11.63 -4.13 8.19
C GLU A 136 12.41 -3.55 7.01
N TRP A 137 11.78 -2.63 6.26
CA TRP A 137 12.41 -1.93 5.15
C TRP A 137 13.51 -0.96 5.59
N SER A 138 13.35 -0.30 6.73
CA SER A 138 14.38 0.59 7.26
C SER A 138 15.69 -0.14 7.57
N GLN A 139 15.62 -1.43 7.89
CA GLN A 139 16.79 -2.25 8.16
C GLN A 139 17.40 -2.89 6.91
N SER A 140 16.55 -3.37 5.98
CA SER A 140 17.00 -4.15 4.82
C SER A 140 17.34 -3.32 3.59
N CYS A 141 16.84 -2.10 3.48
CA CYS A 141 16.97 -1.24 2.29
C CYS A 141 17.58 0.14 2.60
N LYS A 142 18.55 0.18 3.52
CA LYS A 142 19.22 1.42 3.94
C LYS A 142 19.72 2.27 2.79
N ASP A 143 20.32 1.64 1.78
CA ASP A 143 20.91 2.36 0.64
C ASP A 143 19.83 3.08 -0.19
N ILE A 144 18.69 2.43 -0.40
CA ILE A 144 17.53 3.04 -1.08
C ILE A 144 17.04 4.24 -0.27
N LEU A 145 16.90 4.07 1.03
CA LEU A 145 16.43 5.12 1.91
C LEU A 145 17.39 6.32 1.92
N LEU A 146 18.69 6.09 1.97
CA LEU A 146 19.68 7.16 1.92
C LEU A 146 19.62 7.95 0.61
N MET A 147 19.27 7.29 -0.51
CA MET A 147 19.19 7.95 -1.81
C MET A 147 17.89 8.75 -2.01
N PHE A 148 16.78 8.29 -1.46
CA PHE A 148 15.46 8.80 -1.82
C PHE A 148 14.65 9.37 -0.68
N LYS A 149 14.85 8.91 0.57
CA LYS A 149 14.05 9.37 1.70
C LYS A 149 14.15 10.89 1.86
N ASN A 150 12.99 11.52 1.92
CA ASN A 150 12.86 12.94 2.22
C ASN A 150 11.65 13.18 3.13
N LYS A 151 11.37 14.43 3.48
CA LYS A 151 10.29 14.80 4.41
C LYS A 151 8.87 14.44 3.96
N HIS A 152 8.69 14.02 2.73
CA HIS A 152 7.39 13.64 2.18
C HIS A 152 7.15 12.12 2.22
N TRP A 153 8.14 11.37 2.68
CA TRP A 153 7.98 9.95 2.93
C TRP A 153 7.19 9.70 4.19
N TYR A 154 6.30 8.72 4.15
CA TYR A 154 5.55 8.25 5.31
C TYR A 154 6.37 7.19 6.06
N ASP A 155 6.57 7.41 7.36
CA ASP A 155 7.30 6.52 8.24
C ASP A 155 6.35 5.97 9.30
N GLU A 156 6.01 4.68 9.19
CA GLU A 156 5.03 4.04 10.07
C GLU A 156 5.44 4.04 11.54
N GLU A 157 6.73 4.04 11.85
CA GLU A 157 7.21 4.10 13.24
C GLU A 157 6.97 5.47 13.86
N VAL A 158 7.26 6.50 13.11
CA VAL A 158 7.09 7.89 13.59
C VAL A 158 5.60 8.20 13.83
N GLU A 159 4.74 7.82 12.90
CA GLU A 159 3.29 8.01 13.04
C GLU A 159 2.70 7.22 14.22
N ASN A 160 3.18 5.99 14.45
CA ASN A 160 2.73 5.21 15.58
C ASN A 160 3.14 5.85 16.92
N ILE A 161 4.33 6.42 17.03
CA ILE A 161 4.79 7.13 18.22
C ILE A 161 3.92 8.38 18.46
N VAL A 162 3.72 9.20 17.44
CA VAL A 162 2.89 10.41 17.54
C VAL A 162 1.46 10.06 17.96
N ASN A 163 0.87 9.02 17.41
CA ASN A 163 -0.48 8.59 17.77
C ASN A 163 -0.58 8.03 19.19
N ILE A 164 0.48 7.44 19.73
CA ILE A 164 0.54 7.00 21.13
C ILE A 164 0.61 8.21 22.04
N ASP A 165 1.47 9.18 21.74
CA ASP A 165 1.61 10.41 22.54
C ASP A 165 0.31 11.22 22.58
N LEU A 166 -0.40 11.32 21.46
CA LEU A 166 -1.71 11.98 21.41
C LEU A 166 -2.75 11.25 22.28
N LYS A 167 -2.85 9.94 22.20
CA LYS A 167 -3.77 9.16 23.03
C LYS A 167 -3.45 9.27 24.52
N VAL A 168 -2.18 9.32 24.87
CA VAL A 168 -1.75 9.51 26.27
C VAL A 168 -2.13 10.91 26.74
N SER A 169 -1.95 11.96 25.93
CA SER A 169 -2.35 13.34 26.29
C SER A 169 -3.86 13.45 26.50
N ASP A 170 -4.67 12.87 25.61
CA ASP A 170 -6.13 12.88 25.75
C ASP A 170 -6.59 12.19 27.03
N MET A 171 -5.98 11.05 27.39
CA MET A 171 -6.27 10.36 28.66
C MET A 171 -5.93 11.20 29.90
N TYR A 172 -4.88 12.02 29.83
CA TYR A 172 -4.51 12.93 30.94
C TYR A 172 -5.46 14.12 31.05
N GLU A 173 -5.98 14.62 29.95
CA GLU A 173 -6.97 15.70 29.97
C GLU A 173 -8.34 15.25 30.49
N GLU A 174 -8.81 14.07 30.08
CA GLU A 174 -10.05 13.47 30.60
C GLU A 174 -10.00 13.25 32.11
N ASN A 175 -8.89 12.76 32.66
CA ASN A 175 -8.73 12.56 34.11
C ASN A 175 -8.70 13.87 34.91
N LYS A 176 -8.16 14.97 34.36
CA LYS A 176 -8.20 16.29 35.01
C LYS A 176 -9.61 16.86 35.12
N VAL A 177 -10.46 16.61 34.14
CA VAL A 177 -11.86 17.05 34.16
C VAL A 177 -12.65 16.34 35.26
N VAL A 178 -12.37 15.07 35.50
CA VAL A 178 -13.03 14.28 36.56
C VAL A 178 -12.60 14.77 37.96
N GLU A 179 -11.31 15.07 38.17
CA GLU A 179 -10.81 15.55 39.45
C GLU A 179 -11.29 16.99 39.81
N SER A 180 -11.60 17.82 38.80
CA SER A 180 -12.13 19.19 39.01
C SER A 180 -13.64 19.21 39.26
N SER A 181 -14.32 18.08 39.23
CA SER A 181 -15.78 17.95 39.37
C SER A 181 -16.20 17.35 40.71
N ILE A 182 -15.24 17.14 41.65
CA ILE A 182 -15.43 16.69 43.04
C ILE A 182 -15.10 17.86 43.94
#